data_8da178e3b9b3e52c0c489d323f63ddbf
#
_entry.id   8da178e3b9b3e52c0c489d323f63ddbf
#
_cell.length_a   1.000
_cell.length_b   1.000
_cell.length_c   1.000
_cell.angle_alpha   90.00
_cell.angle_beta   90.00
_cell.angle_gamma   90.00
#
_symmetry.space_group_name_H-M   'P 1'
#
loop_
_entity.id
_entity.type
_entity.pdbx_description
1 polymer ?
#
loop_
_entity_poly.entity_id
_entity_poly.type
_entity_poly.pdbx_seq_one_letter_code
_entity_poly.pdbx_strand_id
1 'polypeptide(L)'
;MLLAYYVPSTGIPEVSFDIGESYAGQIPVDWKKTGSKDPKFFYWFFPTVNPAGKDDVVIWFNGGPGCSSLEGLTQENGPFSWKYGTYKPVPNAWSWHKLANVIWVEYPIGTGFSTGHVTAKNNTETAAQFVEWWKNLVDTFGLQGKKLYITGESYAGVYVPYVGAAMLDKKDKKYFNVKGALYYDPVMPYADKLRLDHAAFPGFFRHWESVFAIPDKNKKILDNDNEKCGLDKYREAHLTYPPPPAPWKPVQVKGCDITAHFDEISTVINPCFNVYHVQDTCPVLWDVLGFPSVQYTPPGATLFFNIPGVRKAIHAPAAPKEWASCSGPVFVGDDDRYDPAEHEKKFQTLVEKTNNVMIGSGMADYIITSNTTALAVQGLKWNGKQGFQTAPSAEFVVPIINNTESNVENWAGGSVQGSVHSERGFTLATVKTSGHMVPQYAPPAAFRQLEHMLGRVKSLTDAEPFSVNISTSFKWPY
;
A
#
# COMPACT_ATOMS: atom_id res chain seq x y z
N MET A 1 -29.01 -6.79 11.99
CA MET A 1 -28.25 -6.56 10.74
C MET A 1 -26.75 -6.86 10.93
N LEU A 2 -26.07 -6.37 11.95
CA LEU A 2 -24.64 -6.61 12.19
C LEU A 2 -24.26 -8.10 12.31
N LEU A 3 -25.09 -8.91 12.96
CA LEU A 3 -24.86 -10.36 13.11
C LEU A 3 -24.71 -11.11 11.78
N ALA A 4 -25.25 -10.58 10.69
CA ALA A 4 -25.12 -11.21 9.36
C ALA A 4 -23.71 -11.08 8.77
N TYR A 5 -22.88 -10.20 9.33
CA TYR A 5 -21.51 -9.96 8.91
C TYR A 5 -20.48 -10.36 9.98
N TYR A 6 -20.93 -10.76 11.16
CA TYR A 6 -20.04 -11.11 12.26
C TYR A 6 -19.16 -12.32 11.91
N VAL A 7 -17.86 -12.16 12.04
CA VAL A 7 -16.88 -13.23 11.84
C VAL A 7 -16.54 -13.82 13.20
N PRO A 8 -16.68 -15.14 13.41
CA PRO A 8 -16.27 -15.77 14.65
C PRO A 8 -14.79 -15.45 14.97
N SER A 9 -14.53 -14.98 16.18
CA SER A 9 -13.16 -14.60 16.58
C SER A 9 -12.21 -15.80 16.71
N THR A 10 -12.78 -17.01 16.82
CA THR A 10 -12.07 -18.29 16.91
C THR A 10 -12.69 -19.30 15.94
N GLY A 11 -11.92 -20.36 15.60
CA GLY A 11 -12.43 -21.45 14.76
C GLY A 11 -12.32 -21.19 13.25
N ILE A 12 -11.65 -20.12 12.83
CA ILE A 12 -11.25 -19.96 11.42
C ILE A 12 -10.17 -21.00 11.13
N PRO A 13 -10.30 -21.81 10.06
CA PRO A 13 -9.27 -22.77 9.69
C PRO A 13 -7.88 -22.15 9.62
N GLU A 14 -6.87 -22.87 10.06
CA GLU A 14 -5.46 -22.47 10.16
C GLU A 14 -5.15 -21.37 11.19
N VAL A 15 -6.15 -20.68 11.76
CA VAL A 15 -5.98 -19.65 12.79
C VAL A 15 -6.29 -20.24 14.17
N SER A 16 -5.27 -20.47 14.98
CA SER A 16 -5.37 -21.18 16.26
C SER A 16 -5.58 -20.29 17.48
N PHE A 17 -5.80 -19.00 17.29
CA PHE A 17 -5.97 -17.99 18.34
C PHE A 17 -7.20 -17.12 18.08
N ASP A 18 -7.56 -16.30 19.04
CA ASP A 18 -8.64 -15.34 18.97
C ASP A 18 -8.17 -14.11 18.16
N ILE A 19 -8.87 -13.79 17.05
CA ILE A 19 -8.58 -12.63 16.20
C ILE A 19 -9.29 -11.36 16.65
N GLY A 20 -10.15 -11.43 17.67
CA GLY A 20 -10.99 -10.34 18.13
C GLY A 20 -12.26 -10.14 17.31
N GLU A 21 -13.02 -9.11 17.66
CA GLU A 21 -14.26 -8.72 16.98
C GLU A 21 -14.00 -8.29 15.56
N SER A 22 -14.73 -8.89 14.60
CA SER A 22 -14.67 -8.47 13.20
C SER A 22 -15.93 -8.78 12.41
N TYR A 23 -16.04 -8.12 11.24
CA TYR A 23 -17.20 -8.21 10.37
C TYR A 23 -16.75 -8.27 8.92
N ALA A 24 -17.19 -9.27 8.17
CA ALA A 24 -16.82 -9.42 6.75
C ALA A 24 -18.04 -9.79 5.91
N GLY A 25 -17.94 -9.55 4.62
CA GLY A 25 -18.98 -9.91 3.67
C GLY A 25 -19.12 -8.90 2.53
N GLN A 26 -20.20 -9.01 1.79
CA GLN A 26 -20.48 -8.13 0.66
C GLN A 26 -21.60 -7.14 0.99
N ILE A 27 -21.39 -5.87 0.66
CA ILE A 27 -22.42 -4.83 0.64
C ILE A 27 -22.61 -4.37 -0.81
N PRO A 28 -23.86 -4.23 -1.30
CA PRO A 28 -24.12 -3.72 -2.64
C PRO A 28 -23.77 -2.23 -2.76
N VAL A 29 -23.37 -1.82 -3.96
CA VAL A 29 -23.19 -0.39 -4.30
C VAL A 29 -24.55 0.33 -4.24
N ASP A 30 -25.60 -0.32 -4.68
CA ASP A 30 -26.98 0.18 -4.60
C ASP A 30 -27.89 -0.89 -3.98
N TRP A 31 -28.49 -0.61 -2.82
CA TRP A 31 -29.41 -1.52 -2.13
C TRP A 31 -30.63 -1.92 -2.96
N LYS A 32 -30.98 -1.16 -3.97
CA LYS A 32 -32.08 -1.47 -4.89
C LYS A 32 -31.68 -2.46 -5.98
N LYS A 33 -30.37 -2.73 -6.10
CA LYS A 33 -29.75 -3.57 -7.11
C LYS A 33 -28.89 -4.64 -6.42
N THR A 34 -29.45 -5.81 -6.21
CA THR A 34 -28.80 -6.88 -5.42
C THR A 34 -28.67 -8.20 -6.17
N GLY A 35 -28.93 -8.21 -7.46
CA GLY A 35 -28.77 -9.36 -8.33
C GLY A 35 -27.31 -9.84 -8.45
N SER A 36 -27.10 -10.98 -9.06
CA SER A 36 -25.74 -11.55 -9.21
C SER A 36 -24.82 -10.72 -10.11
N LYS A 37 -25.42 -9.91 -11.00
CA LYS A 37 -24.69 -9.01 -11.91
C LYS A 37 -24.47 -7.61 -11.36
N ASP A 38 -25.14 -7.27 -10.25
CA ASP A 38 -25.05 -5.96 -9.65
C ASP A 38 -23.77 -5.85 -8.80
N PRO A 39 -23.11 -4.68 -8.79
CA PRO A 39 -21.83 -4.51 -8.14
C PRO A 39 -21.94 -4.56 -6.61
N LYS A 40 -21.07 -5.37 -5.98
CA LYS A 40 -20.95 -5.52 -4.53
C LYS A 40 -19.48 -5.52 -4.18
N PHE A 41 -19.07 -4.65 -3.25
CA PHE A 41 -17.72 -4.74 -2.69
C PHE A 41 -17.71 -5.68 -1.50
N PHE A 42 -16.69 -6.54 -1.45
CA PHE A 42 -16.34 -7.31 -0.28
C PHE A 42 -15.42 -6.48 0.61
N TYR A 43 -15.58 -6.63 1.92
CA TYR A 43 -14.78 -5.95 2.93
C TYR A 43 -14.54 -6.88 4.12
N TRP A 44 -13.49 -6.58 4.89
CA TRP A 44 -13.29 -7.11 6.24
C TRP A 44 -12.97 -5.95 7.17
N PHE A 45 -13.81 -5.76 8.16
CA PHE A 45 -13.77 -4.67 9.12
C PHE A 45 -13.38 -5.18 10.49
N PHE A 46 -12.38 -4.57 11.09
CA PHE A 46 -12.00 -4.75 12.49
C PHE A 46 -12.20 -3.45 13.25
N PRO A 47 -13.13 -3.40 14.22
CA PRO A 47 -13.24 -2.29 15.16
C PRO A 47 -11.94 -2.12 15.95
N THR A 48 -11.61 -0.88 16.30
CA THR A 48 -10.44 -0.63 17.12
C THR A 48 -10.58 -1.19 18.54
N VAL A 49 -9.50 -1.78 19.03
CA VAL A 49 -9.37 -2.19 20.43
C VAL A 49 -8.93 -1.03 21.34
N ASN A 50 -8.64 0.15 20.77
CA ASN A 50 -8.19 1.33 21.49
C ASN A 50 -9.30 2.38 21.60
N PRO A 51 -9.79 2.69 22.82
CA PRO A 51 -10.84 3.71 22.99
C PRO A 51 -10.49 5.09 22.38
N ALA A 52 -9.19 5.45 22.33
CA ALA A 52 -8.76 6.70 21.71
C ALA A 52 -8.93 6.71 20.19
N GLY A 53 -9.00 5.54 19.55
CA GLY A 53 -9.17 5.36 18.11
C GLY A 53 -10.62 5.27 17.64
N LYS A 54 -11.59 5.22 18.57
CA LYS A 54 -13.00 4.91 18.26
C LYS A 54 -13.65 5.81 17.20
N ASP A 55 -13.16 7.05 17.05
CA ASP A 55 -13.70 8.03 16.11
C ASP A 55 -12.89 8.13 14.81
N ASP A 56 -11.83 7.35 14.68
CA ASP A 56 -10.99 7.29 13.49
C ASP A 56 -11.29 6.01 12.71
N VAL A 57 -11.44 6.12 11.39
CA VAL A 57 -11.65 5.00 10.47
C VAL A 57 -10.60 5.06 9.38
N VAL A 58 -9.86 3.99 9.23
CA VAL A 58 -8.86 3.78 8.18
C VAL A 58 -9.43 2.83 7.13
N ILE A 59 -9.34 3.21 5.87
CA ILE A 59 -9.71 2.39 4.71
C ILE A 59 -8.41 1.96 4.04
N TRP A 60 -8.24 0.66 3.80
CA TRP A 60 -7.06 0.12 3.13
C TRP A 60 -7.38 -0.41 1.74
N PHE A 61 -6.53 -0.08 0.77
CA PHE A 61 -6.52 -0.62 -0.58
C PHE A 61 -5.13 -1.17 -0.94
N ASN A 62 -5.06 -2.44 -1.37
CA ASN A 62 -3.93 -2.90 -2.16
C ASN A 62 -4.04 -2.36 -3.60
N GLY A 63 -2.96 -2.49 -4.36
CA GLY A 63 -2.84 -1.92 -5.69
C GLY A 63 -3.24 -2.85 -6.84
N GLY A 64 -2.32 -3.09 -7.73
CA GLY A 64 -2.45 -3.93 -8.92
C GLY A 64 -2.44 -3.13 -10.21
N PRO A 65 -3.57 -2.69 -10.79
CA PRO A 65 -4.94 -2.72 -10.26
C PRO A 65 -5.53 -4.13 -10.14
N GLY A 66 -6.43 -4.31 -9.17
CA GLY A 66 -7.14 -5.59 -9.00
C GLY A 66 -6.47 -6.58 -8.04
N CYS A 67 -5.48 -6.16 -7.24
CA CYS A 67 -4.93 -6.99 -6.18
C CYS A 67 -5.74 -6.85 -4.88
N SER A 68 -5.86 -7.97 -4.18
CA SER A 68 -6.75 -8.14 -3.04
C SER A 68 -6.26 -7.41 -1.80
N SER A 69 -7.09 -6.60 -1.20
CA SER A 69 -6.78 -5.96 0.09
C SER A 69 -6.77 -6.92 1.28
N LEU A 70 -7.21 -8.17 1.09
CA LEU A 70 -7.04 -9.23 2.09
C LEU A 70 -5.57 -9.65 2.23
N GLU A 71 -4.71 -9.38 1.25
CA GLU A 71 -3.26 -9.52 1.40
C GLU A 71 -2.72 -8.52 2.42
N GLY A 72 -3.06 -7.24 2.28
CA GLY A 72 -2.69 -6.22 3.27
C GLY A 72 -3.20 -6.56 4.68
N LEU A 73 -4.41 -7.12 4.79
CA LEU A 73 -4.93 -7.59 6.06
C LEU A 73 -4.09 -8.74 6.65
N THR A 74 -3.68 -9.71 5.84
CA THR A 74 -3.11 -10.96 6.34
C THR A 74 -1.60 -11.09 6.19
N GLN A 75 -0.94 -10.12 5.55
CA GLN A 75 0.52 -10.08 5.42
C GLN A 75 1.15 -8.77 5.89
N GLU A 76 0.37 -7.69 6.08
CA GLU A 76 0.92 -6.38 6.36
C GLU A 76 0.44 -5.81 7.71
N ASN A 77 -0.77 -5.25 7.74
CA ASN A 77 -1.19 -4.36 8.82
C ASN A 77 -2.46 -4.82 9.57
N GLY A 78 -2.97 -6.02 9.29
CA GLY A 78 -4.13 -6.57 9.98
C GLY A 78 -3.81 -7.22 11.32
N PRO A 79 -4.82 -7.73 12.03
CA PRO A 79 -4.69 -8.28 13.40
C PRO A 79 -3.84 -9.52 13.50
N PHE A 80 -3.70 -10.27 12.44
CA PHE A 80 -2.87 -11.45 12.32
C PHE A 80 -2.20 -11.51 10.97
N SER A 81 -1.05 -12.14 10.88
CA SER A 81 -0.30 -12.20 9.62
C SER A 81 0.46 -13.51 9.47
N TRP A 82 0.58 -13.94 8.21
CA TRP A 82 1.60 -14.89 7.85
C TRP A 82 2.92 -14.13 7.70
N LYS A 83 3.90 -14.53 8.49
CA LYS A 83 5.28 -14.08 8.29
C LYS A 83 5.88 -14.85 7.12
N TYR A 84 6.78 -14.22 6.41
CA TYR A 84 7.50 -14.85 5.31
C TYR A 84 8.09 -16.19 5.75
N GLY A 85 7.74 -17.27 5.01
CA GLY A 85 8.18 -18.64 5.30
C GLY A 85 7.43 -19.36 6.42
N THR A 86 6.35 -18.81 6.98
CA THR A 86 5.53 -19.49 7.98
C THR A 86 4.30 -20.17 7.36
N TYR A 87 3.95 -21.34 7.88
CA TYR A 87 2.77 -22.09 7.43
C TYR A 87 1.49 -21.71 8.17
N LYS A 88 1.60 -21.01 9.27
CA LYS A 88 0.48 -20.58 10.11
C LYS A 88 0.60 -19.11 10.47
N PRO A 89 -0.52 -18.40 10.58
CA PRO A 89 -0.48 -17.01 10.98
C PRO A 89 -0.13 -16.88 12.46
N VAL A 90 0.36 -15.70 12.79
CA VAL A 90 0.61 -15.25 14.16
C VAL A 90 -0.13 -13.95 14.43
N PRO A 91 -0.48 -13.64 15.69
CA PRO A 91 -1.00 -12.33 16.05
C PRO A 91 -0.02 -11.22 15.65
N ASN A 92 -0.53 -10.16 15.04
CA ASN A 92 0.29 -9.03 14.62
C ASN A 92 0.35 -7.95 15.71
N ALA A 93 1.53 -7.78 16.30
CA ALA A 93 1.77 -6.75 17.31
C ALA A 93 1.56 -5.33 16.76
N TRP A 94 1.80 -5.15 15.46
CA TRP A 94 1.76 -3.88 14.74
C TRP A 94 0.47 -3.65 13.97
N SER A 95 -0.58 -4.37 14.33
CA SER A 95 -1.86 -4.20 13.66
C SER A 95 -2.45 -2.81 13.84
N TRP A 96 -2.90 -2.25 12.74
CA TRP A 96 -3.46 -0.89 12.69
C TRP A 96 -4.78 -0.74 13.45
N HIS A 97 -5.52 -1.85 13.69
CA HIS A 97 -6.74 -1.79 14.51
C HIS A 97 -6.47 -1.42 15.98
N LYS A 98 -5.21 -1.44 16.42
CA LYS A 98 -4.79 -0.89 17.72
C LYS A 98 -4.82 0.64 17.75
N LEU A 99 -4.89 1.30 16.60
CA LEU A 99 -4.91 2.77 16.48
C LEU A 99 -6.25 3.33 16.05
N ALA A 100 -6.97 2.62 15.19
CA ALA A 100 -8.23 3.07 14.57
C ALA A 100 -9.11 1.88 14.19
N ASN A 101 -10.37 2.13 13.84
CA ASN A 101 -11.19 1.17 13.11
C ASN A 101 -10.61 0.98 11.71
N VAL A 102 -10.38 -0.25 11.26
CA VAL A 102 -9.76 -0.51 9.95
C VAL A 102 -10.64 -1.37 9.07
N ILE A 103 -10.79 -0.97 7.83
CA ILE A 103 -11.61 -1.65 6.82
C ILE A 103 -10.75 -1.94 5.60
N TRP A 104 -10.48 -3.20 5.33
CA TRP A 104 -9.85 -3.67 4.10
C TRP A 104 -10.93 -3.94 3.06
N VAL A 105 -10.81 -3.35 1.88
CA VAL A 105 -11.85 -3.43 0.84
C VAL A 105 -11.28 -4.01 -0.44
N GLU A 106 -11.90 -5.07 -0.95
CA GLU A 106 -11.60 -5.63 -2.26
C GLU A 106 -12.06 -4.66 -3.36
N TYR A 107 -11.14 -3.85 -3.87
CA TYR A 107 -11.42 -2.74 -4.79
C TYR A 107 -10.48 -2.77 -6.00
N PRO A 108 -11.00 -2.51 -7.22
CA PRO A 108 -12.39 -2.24 -7.65
C PRO A 108 -13.28 -3.50 -7.75
N ILE A 109 -14.48 -3.36 -8.38
CA ILE A 109 -15.33 -4.52 -8.70
C ILE A 109 -14.56 -5.49 -9.61
N GLY A 110 -14.62 -6.77 -9.28
CA GLY A 110 -13.83 -7.81 -9.94
C GLY A 110 -12.63 -8.29 -9.11
N THR A 111 -12.13 -7.48 -8.18
CA THR A 111 -11.03 -7.84 -7.29
C THR A 111 -11.49 -8.84 -6.22
N GLY A 112 -10.68 -9.87 -5.96
CA GLY A 112 -10.88 -10.83 -4.90
C GLY A 112 -12.32 -11.32 -4.80
N PHE A 113 -12.96 -11.14 -3.67
CA PHE A 113 -14.38 -11.50 -3.46
C PHE A 113 -15.39 -10.42 -3.85
N SER A 114 -14.98 -9.28 -4.36
CA SER A 114 -15.91 -8.29 -4.92
C SER A 114 -16.53 -8.79 -6.21
N THR A 115 -17.86 -8.72 -6.32
CA THR A 115 -18.62 -9.35 -7.40
C THR A 115 -19.50 -8.34 -8.13
N GLY A 116 -20.01 -8.76 -9.29
CA GLY A 116 -20.81 -7.97 -10.20
C GLY A 116 -20.11 -7.80 -11.55
N HIS A 117 -20.82 -7.20 -12.51
CA HIS A 117 -20.22 -6.90 -13.80
C HIS A 117 -19.26 -5.71 -13.66
N VAL A 118 -18.06 -5.85 -14.19
CA VAL A 118 -17.13 -4.74 -14.35
C VAL A 118 -17.72 -3.80 -15.40
N THR A 119 -18.05 -2.59 -15.00
CA THR A 119 -18.67 -1.56 -15.86
C THR A 119 -17.84 -0.29 -15.93
N ALA A 120 -16.96 -0.08 -14.96
CA ALA A 120 -16.12 1.10 -14.90
C ALA A 120 -15.07 1.11 -16.00
N LYS A 121 -14.89 2.25 -16.64
CA LYS A 121 -13.92 2.48 -17.72
C LYS A 121 -12.65 3.18 -17.25
N ASN A 122 -12.67 3.74 -16.04
CA ASN A 122 -11.60 4.55 -15.49
C ASN A 122 -11.75 4.70 -13.97
N ASN A 123 -10.72 5.29 -13.34
CA ASN A 123 -10.68 5.48 -11.89
C ASN A 123 -11.72 6.48 -11.36
N THR A 124 -12.21 7.42 -12.15
CA THR A 124 -13.31 8.31 -11.75
C THR A 124 -14.61 7.52 -11.55
N GLU A 125 -14.90 6.58 -12.44
CA GLU A 125 -16.10 5.73 -12.35
C GLU A 125 -16.02 4.74 -11.19
N THR A 126 -14.84 4.11 -10.96
CA THR A 126 -14.66 3.23 -9.80
C THR A 126 -14.79 3.99 -8.48
N ALA A 127 -14.23 5.20 -8.38
CA ALA A 127 -14.36 6.04 -7.21
C ALA A 127 -15.82 6.46 -6.96
N ALA A 128 -16.61 6.71 -8.01
CA ALA A 128 -18.03 7.01 -7.89
C ALA A 128 -18.81 5.80 -7.31
N GLN A 129 -18.51 4.56 -7.78
CA GLN A 129 -19.09 3.34 -7.22
C GLN A 129 -18.72 3.17 -5.75
N PHE A 130 -17.47 3.44 -5.39
CA PHE A 130 -16.98 3.34 -4.01
C PHE A 130 -17.70 4.33 -3.08
N VAL A 131 -17.87 5.57 -3.50
CA VAL A 131 -18.55 6.61 -2.72
C VAL A 131 -20.00 6.23 -2.38
N GLU A 132 -20.73 5.64 -3.31
CA GLU A 132 -22.10 5.18 -3.04
C GLU A 132 -22.13 3.94 -2.13
N TRP A 133 -21.24 2.98 -2.36
CA TRP A 133 -21.05 1.82 -1.50
C TRP A 133 -20.67 2.23 -0.06
N TRP A 134 -19.77 3.20 0.09
CA TRP A 134 -19.31 3.68 1.39
C TRP A 134 -20.46 4.19 2.26
N LYS A 135 -21.42 4.89 1.69
CA LYS A 135 -22.64 5.32 2.43
C LYS A 135 -23.38 4.12 3.02
N ASN A 136 -23.53 3.07 2.22
CA ASN A 136 -24.21 1.85 2.65
C ASN A 136 -23.47 1.16 3.80
N LEU A 137 -22.15 1.12 3.74
CA LEU A 137 -21.33 0.57 4.82
C LEU A 137 -21.42 1.43 6.08
N VAL A 138 -21.34 2.75 5.95
CA VAL A 138 -21.49 3.70 7.07
C VAL A 138 -22.84 3.53 7.76
N ASP A 139 -23.92 3.41 7.01
CA ASP A 139 -25.26 3.20 7.57
C ASP A 139 -25.40 1.82 8.21
N THR A 140 -24.73 0.80 7.67
CA THR A 140 -24.74 -0.56 8.23
C THR A 140 -24.07 -0.62 9.61
N PHE A 141 -22.93 0.07 9.77
CA PHE A 141 -22.09 0.00 10.96
C PHE A 141 -22.19 1.20 11.91
N GLY A 142 -23.02 2.19 11.59
CA GLY A 142 -23.17 3.36 12.45
C GLY A 142 -21.93 4.25 12.51
N LEU A 143 -21.20 4.38 11.37
CA LEU A 143 -19.94 5.12 11.30
C LEU A 143 -20.11 6.62 10.92
N GLN A 144 -21.34 7.15 11.00
CA GLN A 144 -21.61 8.55 10.65
C GLN A 144 -20.76 9.53 11.46
N GLY A 145 -20.18 10.49 10.79
CA GLY A 145 -19.39 11.57 11.39
C GLY A 145 -17.96 11.19 11.80
N LYS A 146 -17.61 9.90 11.74
CA LYS A 146 -16.25 9.42 12.03
C LYS A 146 -15.23 10.10 11.08
N LYS A 147 -14.02 10.28 11.57
CA LYS A 147 -12.90 10.80 10.77
C LYS A 147 -12.40 9.69 9.85
N LEU A 148 -12.21 10.00 8.56
CA LEU A 148 -11.77 9.04 7.56
C LEU A 148 -10.34 9.30 7.15
N TYR A 149 -9.56 8.24 7.09
CA TYR A 149 -8.20 8.23 6.57
C TYR A 149 -8.12 7.15 5.48
N ILE A 150 -7.73 7.56 4.27
CA ILE A 150 -7.71 6.68 3.12
C ILE A 150 -6.28 6.24 2.89
N THR A 151 -6.05 4.92 2.87
CA THR A 151 -4.71 4.35 2.82
C THR A 151 -4.60 3.27 1.77
N GLY A 152 -3.37 2.94 1.38
CA GLY A 152 -3.12 1.84 0.45
C GLY A 152 -1.69 1.78 -0.01
N GLU A 153 -1.43 1.02 -1.09
CA GLU A 153 -0.10 0.87 -1.68
C GLU A 153 -0.15 0.73 -3.20
N SER A 154 1.00 0.95 -3.85
CA SER A 154 1.20 0.63 -5.26
C SER A 154 0.22 1.42 -6.16
N TYR A 155 -0.59 0.74 -6.97
CA TYR A 155 -1.63 1.37 -7.77
C TYR A 155 -2.68 2.11 -6.93
N ALA A 156 -2.77 1.87 -5.61
CA ALA A 156 -3.59 2.71 -4.74
C ALA A 156 -3.08 4.16 -4.65
N GLY A 157 -1.88 4.47 -5.15
CA GLY A 157 -1.44 5.83 -5.46
C GLY A 157 -2.40 6.56 -6.40
N VAL A 158 -3.17 5.82 -7.22
CA VAL A 158 -4.28 6.34 -8.02
C VAL A 158 -5.59 6.26 -7.25
N TYR A 159 -5.91 5.11 -6.64
CA TYR A 159 -7.19 4.92 -5.93
C TYR A 159 -7.42 5.94 -4.81
N VAL A 160 -6.41 6.16 -3.97
CA VAL A 160 -6.51 7.04 -2.79
C VAL A 160 -6.86 8.49 -3.17
N PRO A 161 -6.16 9.15 -4.12
CA PRO A 161 -6.52 10.48 -4.56
C PRO A 161 -7.91 10.56 -5.23
N TYR A 162 -8.27 9.58 -6.08
CA TYR A 162 -9.56 9.59 -6.76
C TYR A 162 -10.73 9.40 -5.80
N VAL A 163 -10.64 8.42 -4.89
CA VAL A 163 -11.66 8.17 -3.86
C VAL A 163 -11.72 9.34 -2.88
N GLY A 164 -10.57 9.83 -2.40
CA GLY A 164 -10.50 10.94 -1.45
C GLY A 164 -11.09 12.22 -2.01
N ALA A 165 -10.73 12.59 -3.24
CA ALA A 165 -11.30 13.77 -3.91
C ALA A 165 -12.80 13.61 -4.15
N ALA A 166 -13.27 12.43 -4.61
CA ALA A 166 -14.69 12.17 -4.83
C ALA A 166 -15.51 12.28 -3.53
N MET A 167 -14.98 11.81 -2.41
CA MET A 167 -15.62 11.97 -1.09
C MET A 167 -15.65 13.43 -0.65
N LEU A 168 -14.54 14.16 -0.78
CA LEU A 168 -14.44 15.58 -0.41
C LEU A 168 -15.38 16.46 -1.22
N ASP A 169 -15.61 16.14 -2.50
CA ASP A 169 -16.51 16.86 -3.40
C ASP A 169 -17.98 16.74 -3.00
N LYS A 170 -18.36 15.69 -2.26
CA LYS A 170 -19.73 15.55 -1.72
C LYS A 170 -20.06 16.59 -0.65
N LYS A 171 -19.06 17.17 0.04
CA LYS A 171 -19.21 18.19 1.10
C LYS A 171 -20.13 17.74 2.25
N ASP A 172 -20.31 16.46 2.43
CA ASP A 172 -21.16 15.84 3.46
C ASP A 172 -20.30 15.14 4.51
N LYS A 173 -20.00 15.86 5.59
CA LYS A 173 -19.19 15.33 6.71
C LYS A 173 -19.85 14.21 7.51
N LYS A 174 -21.15 13.99 7.33
CA LYS A 174 -21.83 12.85 7.96
C LYS A 174 -21.29 11.53 7.41
N TYR A 175 -21.04 11.47 6.11
CA TYR A 175 -20.54 10.27 5.45
C TYR A 175 -19.06 10.36 5.01
N PHE A 176 -18.54 11.56 4.73
CA PHE A 176 -17.27 11.78 4.05
C PHE A 176 -16.38 12.78 4.79
N ASN A 177 -16.14 12.53 6.09
CA ASN A 177 -15.30 13.39 6.91
C ASN A 177 -13.81 13.04 6.73
N VAL A 178 -13.30 13.13 5.49
CA VAL A 178 -11.91 12.81 5.15
C VAL A 178 -10.94 13.77 5.88
N LYS A 179 -9.94 13.21 6.56
CA LYS A 179 -8.96 13.91 7.41
C LYS A 179 -7.53 13.73 6.96
N GLY A 180 -7.24 12.75 6.13
CA GLY A 180 -5.89 12.51 5.65
C GLY A 180 -5.79 11.28 4.77
N ALA A 181 -4.59 11.04 4.25
CA ALA A 181 -4.26 9.87 3.47
C ALA A 181 -2.80 9.44 3.69
N LEU A 182 -2.57 8.13 3.73
CA LEU A 182 -1.24 7.53 3.78
C LEU A 182 -1.17 6.40 2.78
N TYR A 183 -0.22 6.44 1.87
CA TYR A 183 -0.04 5.36 0.92
C TYR A 183 1.43 5.10 0.61
N TYR A 184 1.71 3.85 0.27
CA TYR A 184 3.06 3.32 0.16
C TYR A 184 3.42 3.05 -1.30
N ASP A 185 4.67 3.37 -1.64
CA ASP A 185 5.28 3.07 -2.94
C ASP A 185 4.31 3.26 -4.12
N PRO A 186 3.75 4.48 -4.26
CA PRO A 186 2.58 4.72 -5.09
C PRO A 186 2.91 4.93 -6.55
N VAL A 187 2.00 4.51 -7.43
CA VAL A 187 1.90 5.05 -8.78
C VAL A 187 1.60 6.54 -8.70
N MET A 188 2.50 7.36 -9.23
CA MET A 188 2.42 8.82 -9.14
C MET A 188 2.03 9.47 -10.48
N PRO A 189 1.36 10.64 -10.44
CA PRO A 189 1.07 11.40 -11.66
C PRO A 189 2.33 11.60 -12.50
N TYR A 190 2.21 11.44 -13.80
CA TYR A 190 3.27 11.61 -14.80
C TYR A 190 4.46 10.65 -14.72
N ALA A 191 4.62 9.80 -13.70
CA ALA A 191 5.80 8.94 -13.56
C ALA A 191 6.05 8.10 -14.83
N ASP A 192 5.04 7.37 -15.29
CA ASP A 192 5.12 6.53 -16.49
C ASP A 192 5.25 7.37 -17.77
N LYS A 193 4.44 8.44 -17.90
CA LYS A 193 4.47 9.32 -19.07
C LYS A 193 5.83 9.98 -19.27
N LEU A 194 6.51 10.33 -18.17
CA LEU A 194 7.82 10.94 -18.20
C LEU A 194 8.97 9.92 -18.17
N ARG A 195 8.67 8.63 -17.96
CA ARG A 195 9.66 7.56 -17.83
C ARG A 195 10.66 7.85 -16.70
N LEU A 196 10.14 8.26 -15.55
CA LEU A 196 10.96 8.66 -14.39
C LEU A 196 11.68 7.48 -13.75
N ASP A 197 11.13 6.27 -13.87
CA ASP A 197 11.73 5.00 -13.50
C ASP A 197 13.14 4.84 -14.08
N HIS A 198 13.33 5.14 -15.38
CA HIS A 198 14.63 5.07 -16.06
C HIS A 198 15.63 6.08 -15.50
N ALA A 199 15.21 7.33 -15.24
CA ALA A 199 16.09 8.33 -14.65
C ALA A 199 16.44 8.03 -13.19
N ALA A 200 15.53 7.39 -12.46
CA ALA A 200 15.71 7.00 -11.06
C ALA A 200 16.66 5.81 -10.90
N PHE A 201 16.63 4.88 -11.87
CA PHE A 201 17.29 3.58 -11.78
C PHE A 201 18.79 3.64 -11.53
N PRO A 202 19.63 4.46 -12.21
CA PRO A 202 21.07 4.45 -11.94
C PRO A 202 21.46 4.76 -10.50
N GLY A 203 20.71 5.65 -9.84
CA GLY A 203 20.88 5.95 -8.41
C GLY A 203 20.47 4.78 -7.51
N PHE A 204 19.36 4.15 -7.82
CA PHE A 204 18.89 2.94 -7.15
C PHE A 204 19.89 1.79 -7.32
N PHE A 205 20.34 1.53 -8.53
CA PHE A 205 21.32 0.48 -8.82
C PHE A 205 22.61 0.66 -8.01
N ARG A 206 23.19 1.86 -7.98
CA ARG A 206 24.41 2.13 -7.19
C ARG A 206 24.20 1.92 -5.69
N HIS A 207 23.01 2.22 -5.16
CA HIS A 207 22.70 1.99 -3.75
C HIS A 207 22.71 0.49 -3.42
N TRP A 208 22.19 -0.34 -4.32
CA TRP A 208 22.05 -1.78 -4.11
C TRP A 208 23.06 -2.64 -4.88
N GLU A 209 24.10 -2.04 -5.45
CA GLU A 209 25.08 -2.72 -6.32
C GLU A 209 25.70 -3.96 -5.66
N SER A 210 26.03 -3.88 -4.38
CA SER A 210 26.60 -5.00 -3.62
C SER A 210 25.62 -6.16 -3.43
N VAL A 211 24.32 -5.88 -3.39
CA VAL A 211 23.27 -6.89 -3.27
C VAL A 211 23.06 -7.58 -4.61
N PHE A 212 23.02 -6.83 -5.69
CA PHE A 212 22.83 -7.39 -7.02
C PHE A 212 24.00 -8.23 -7.51
N ALA A 213 25.22 -7.93 -7.07
CA ALA A 213 26.45 -8.64 -7.42
C ALA A 213 26.64 -8.87 -8.94
N ILE A 214 26.24 -7.89 -9.76
CA ILE A 214 26.29 -7.98 -11.23
C ILE A 214 27.75 -7.97 -11.72
N PRO A 215 28.13 -8.90 -12.61
CA PRO A 215 29.48 -8.92 -13.20
C PRO A 215 29.80 -7.64 -13.98
N ASP A 216 31.08 -7.22 -14.00
CA ASP A 216 31.51 -5.98 -14.63
C ASP A 216 31.12 -5.85 -16.11
N LYS A 217 31.13 -6.97 -16.87
CA LYS A 217 30.69 -6.96 -18.27
C LYS A 217 29.22 -6.53 -18.42
N ASN A 218 28.38 -6.88 -17.45
CA ASN A 218 26.94 -6.57 -17.44
C ASN A 218 26.73 -5.16 -16.90
N LYS A 219 27.51 -4.72 -15.90
CA LYS A 219 27.48 -3.33 -15.43
C LYS A 219 27.75 -2.34 -16.55
N LYS A 220 28.70 -2.66 -17.44
CA LYS A 220 29.02 -1.82 -18.63
C LYS A 220 27.82 -1.62 -19.56
N ILE A 221 26.89 -2.57 -19.62
CA ILE A 221 25.63 -2.40 -20.39
C ILE A 221 24.79 -1.29 -19.75
N LEU A 222 24.60 -1.38 -18.44
CA LEU A 222 23.81 -0.41 -17.67
C LEU A 222 24.47 0.99 -17.67
N ASP A 223 25.80 1.04 -17.54
CA ASP A 223 26.56 2.28 -17.60
C ASP A 223 26.42 2.95 -18.98
N ASN A 224 26.54 2.16 -20.07
CA ASN A 224 26.35 2.66 -21.43
C ASN A 224 24.93 3.20 -21.66
N ASP A 225 23.90 2.54 -21.13
CA ASP A 225 22.51 3.04 -21.22
C ASP A 225 22.36 4.35 -20.47
N ASN A 226 22.90 4.43 -19.26
CA ASN A 226 22.87 5.64 -18.45
C ASN A 226 23.58 6.81 -19.18
N GLU A 227 24.78 6.58 -19.71
CA GLU A 227 25.53 7.61 -20.41
C GLU A 227 24.85 8.04 -21.71
N LYS A 228 24.44 7.08 -22.54
CA LYS A 228 23.81 7.30 -23.85
C LYS A 228 22.53 8.12 -23.76
N CYS A 229 21.67 7.83 -22.78
CA CYS A 229 20.39 8.53 -22.60
C CYS A 229 20.45 9.64 -21.53
N GLY A 230 21.59 9.82 -20.87
CA GLY A 230 21.77 10.88 -19.88
C GLY A 230 20.84 10.76 -18.67
N LEU A 231 20.61 9.53 -18.20
CA LEU A 231 19.62 9.25 -17.16
C LEU A 231 19.97 9.92 -15.83
N ASP A 232 21.22 9.81 -15.38
CA ASP A 232 21.70 10.53 -14.19
C ASP A 232 21.60 12.05 -14.34
N LYS A 233 21.97 12.58 -15.52
CA LYS A 233 21.88 14.02 -15.79
C LYS A 233 20.45 14.51 -15.70
N TYR A 234 19.48 13.71 -16.18
CA TYR A 234 18.07 14.03 -16.05
C TYR A 234 17.65 14.06 -14.59
N ARG A 235 17.99 13.00 -13.81
CA ARG A 235 17.69 12.95 -12.39
C ARG A 235 18.30 14.14 -11.63
N GLU A 236 19.58 14.42 -11.84
CA GLU A 236 20.29 15.51 -11.17
C GLU A 236 19.72 16.89 -11.51
N ALA A 237 19.23 17.07 -12.74
CA ALA A 237 18.62 18.32 -13.17
C ALA A 237 17.20 18.53 -12.59
N HIS A 238 16.47 17.46 -12.26
CA HIS A 238 15.07 17.54 -11.86
C HIS A 238 14.81 17.20 -10.38
N LEU A 239 15.68 16.37 -9.76
CA LEU A 239 15.63 16.07 -8.33
C LEU A 239 16.42 17.11 -7.54
N THR A 240 16.02 18.36 -7.67
CA THR A 240 16.58 19.52 -6.98
C THR A 240 15.57 20.14 -6.04
N TYR A 241 16.03 20.94 -5.09
CA TYR A 241 15.22 21.60 -4.07
C TYR A 241 15.57 23.07 -4.00
N PRO A 242 14.75 23.98 -4.58
CA PRO A 242 13.50 23.72 -5.31
C PRO A 242 13.73 23.04 -6.70
N PRO A 243 12.68 22.41 -7.25
CA PRO A 243 12.76 21.81 -8.57
C PRO A 243 12.70 22.83 -9.71
N PRO A 244 13.21 22.49 -10.92
CA PRO A 244 13.01 23.31 -12.10
C PRO A 244 11.53 23.34 -12.50
N PRO A 245 11.07 24.42 -13.14
CA PRO A 245 9.67 24.57 -13.53
C PRO A 245 9.16 23.44 -14.44
N ALA A 246 7.97 22.91 -14.14
CA ALA A 246 7.23 22.01 -15.03
C ALA A 246 6.51 22.81 -16.14
N PRO A 247 6.12 22.16 -17.29
CA PRO A 247 6.19 20.72 -17.54
C PRO A 247 7.57 20.26 -17.99
N TRP A 248 7.96 19.06 -17.55
CA TRP A 248 9.21 18.42 -17.95
C TRP A 248 9.05 17.61 -19.24
N LYS A 249 10.15 17.40 -19.94
CA LYS A 249 10.18 16.50 -21.09
C LYS A 249 10.35 15.06 -20.63
N PRO A 250 9.77 14.07 -21.33
CA PRO A 250 10.03 12.66 -21.04
C PRO A 250 11.53 12.32 -21.14
N VAL A 251 11.95 11.39 -20.30
CA VAL A 251 13.27 10.78 -20.38
C VAL A 251 13.45 10.08 -21.74
N GLN A 252 14.60 10.25 -22.38
CA GLN A 252 14.92 9.53 -23.60
C GLN A 252 15.31 8.10 -23.26
N VAL A 253 14.63 7.12 -23.84
CA VAL A 253 14.91 5.69 -23.59
C VAL A 253 15.16 4.90 -24.85
N LYS A 254 15.11 5.54 -26.03
CA LYS A 254 15.31 4.85 -27.31
C LYS A 254 16.72 4.29 -27.42
N GLY A 255 16.84 2.96 -27.39
CA GLY A 255 18.09 2.22 -27.51
C GLY A 255 18.97 2.24 -26.25
N CYS A 256 18.36 2.49 -25.08
CA CYS A 256 18.97 2.43 -23.75
C CYS A 256 17.88 2.15 -22.70
N ASP A 257 17.16 1.04 -22.87
CA ASP A 257 16.13 0.60 -21.93
C ASP A 257 16.79 -0.08 -20.74
N ILE A 258 17.33 0.73 -19.83
CA ILE A 258 18.14 0.29 -18.70
C ILE A 258 17.38 -0.66 -17.76
N THR A 259 16.07 -0.44 -17.59
CA THR A 259 15.25 -1.29 -16.72
C THR A 259 15.06 -2.68 -17.35
N ALA A 260 14.75 -2.76 -18.64
CA ALA A 260 14.64 -4.04 -19.34
C ALA A 260 15.97 -4.80 -19.34
N HIS A 261 17.09 -4.13 -19.61
CA HIS A 261 18.42 -4.79 -19.54
C HIS A 261 18.73 -5.28 -18.12
N PHE A 262 18.36 -4.51 -17.10
CA PHE A 262 18.55 -4.94 -15.72
C PHE A 262 17.70 -6.16 -15.37
N ASP A 263 16.44 -6.21 -15.79
CA ASP A 263 15.54 -7.35 -15.57
C ASP A 263 16.11 -8.64 -16.18
N GLU A 264 16.61 -8.57 -17.41
CA GLU A 264 17.26 -9.70 -18.06
C GLU A 264 18.49 -10.17 -17.29
N ILE A 265 19.34 -9.23 -16.85
CA ILE A 265 20.57 -9.54 -16.13
C ILE A 265 20.29 -10.10 -14.74
N SER A 266 19.44 -9.44 -13.97
CA SER A 266 19.13 -9.80 -12.59
C SER A 266 18.47 -11.16 -12.45
N THR A 267 17.55 -11.50 -13.36
CA THR A 267 16.86 -12.80 -13.38
C THR A 267 17.82 -13.97 -13.67
N VAL A 268 18.87 -13.74 -14.48
CA VAL A 268 19.90 -14.76 -14.73
C VAL A 268 20.80 -14.95 -13.51
N ILE A 269 21.13 -13.88 -12.78
CA ILE A 269 22.01 -13.93 -11.60
C ILE A 269 21.28 -14.45 -10.37
N ASN A 270 20.06 -13.98 -10.16
CA ASN A 270 19.18 -14.39 -9.08
C ASN A 270 17.83 -14.87 -9.67
N PRO A 271 17.65 -16.16 -9.93
CA PRO A 271 16.39 -16.68 -10.46
C PRO A 271 15.18 -16.43 -9.54
N CYS A 272 15.43 -16.05 -8.29
CA CYS A 272 14.42 -15.68 -7.30
C CYS A 272 14.34 -14.16 -7.09
N PHE A 273 14.82 -13.37 -8.07
CA PHE A 273 14.77 -11.92 -7.97
C PHE A 273 13.33 -11.44 -7.72
N ASN A 274 13.16 -10.71 -6.62
CA ASN A 274 11.88 -10.16 -6.22
C ASN A 274 11.85 -8.65 -6.49
N VAL A 275 11.06 -8.22 -7.46
CA VAL A 275 10.91 -6.80 -7.81
C VAL A 275 10.34 -5.96 -6.66
N TYR A 276 9.64 -6.58 -5.74
CA TYR A 276 9.05 -5.93 -4.57
C TYR A 276 10.02 -5.79 -3.39
N HIS A 277 11.11 -6.59 -3.38
CA HIS A 277 12.13 -6.51 -2.33
C HIS A 277 13.46 -7.08 -2.82
N VAL A 278 14.36 -6.21 -3.28
CA VAL A 278 15.59 -6.61 -3.99
C VAL A 278 16.60 -7.38 -3.14
N GLN A 279 16.42 -7.44 -1.83
CA GLN A 279 17.27 -8.20 -0.92
C GLN A 279 16.88 -9.68 -0.83
N ASP A 280 15.75 -10.07 -1.42
CA ASP A 280 15.29 -11.46 -1.42
C ASP A 280 16.15 -12.31 -2.37
N THR A 281 16.41 -13.54 -1.94
CA THR A 281 17.20 -14.53 -2.68
C THR A 281 16.56 -15.90 -2.65
N CYS A 282 17.06 -16.84 -3.45
CA CYS A 282 16.63 -18.23 -3.35
C CYS A 282 17.02 -18.89 -2.01
N PRO A 283 16.18 -19.79 -1.47
CA PRO A 283 14.91 -20.27 -2.04
C PRO A 283 13.76 -19.31 -1.82
N VAL A 284 12.85 -19.17 -2.79
CA VAL A 284 11.56 -18.51 -2.56
C VAL A 284 10.75 -19.38 -1.58
N LEU A 285 10.29 -18.77 -0.51
CA LEU A 285 9.49 -19.44 0.49
C LEU A 285 8.02 -19.54 0.05
N TRP A 286 7.37 -20.62 0.43
CA TRP A 286 5.95 -20.80 0.11
C TRP A 286 5.09 -19.73 0.77
N ASP A 287 4.09 -19.24 0.03
CA ASP A 287 3.13 -18.27 0.48
C ASP A 287 1.70 -18.83 0.41
N VAL A 288 1.00 -18.81 1.53
CA VAL A 288 -0.38 -19.34 1.64
C VAL A 288 -1.41 -18.52 0.87
N LEU A 289 -1.07 -17.31 0.45
CA LEU A 289 -1.89 -16.43 -0.38
C LEU A 289 -1.46 -16.43 -1.85
N GLY A 290 -0.30 -16.98 -2.16
CA GLY A 290 0.28 -17.02 -3.49
C GLY A 290 0.99 -15.72 -3.91
N PHE A 291 1.34 -14.84 -2.95
CA PHE A 291 2.03 -13.58 -3.18
C PHE A 291 3.33 -13.51 -2.32
N PRO A 292 4.42 -12.90 -2.78
CA PRO A 292 4.61 -12.17 -4.03
C PRO A 292 4.88 -13.06 -5.25
N SER A 293 5.02 -14.36 -5.04
CA SER A 293 5.31 -15.24 -6.13
C SER A 293 4.21 -16.28 -6.34
N VAL A 294 3.25 -15.93 -7.20
CA VAL A 294 2.29 -16.90 -7.78
C VAL A 294 2.96 -18.16 -8.35
N GLN A 295 4.26 -18.14 -8.54
CA GLN A 295 5.05 -19.24 -9.07
C GLN A 295 5.38 -20.31 -8.02
N TYR A 296 5.09 -20.06 -6.74
CA TYR A 296 5.53 -20.94 -5.66
C TYR A 296 4.41 -21.51 -4.77
N THR A 297 3.21 -21.57 -5.28
CA THR A 297 2.18 -22.40 -4.65
C THR A 297 2.52 -23.87 -4.94
N PRO A 298 2.83 -24.69 -3.91
CA PRO A 298 3.13 -26.10 -4.13
C PRO A 298 1.99 -26.80 -4.87
N PRO A 299 2.28 -27.75 -5.76
CA PRO A 299 1.24 -28.50 -6.46
C PRO A 299 0.25 -29.13 -5.47
N GLY A 300 -1.04 -28.84 -5.65
CA GLY A 300 -2.13 -29.33 -4.79
C GLY A 300 -2.36 -28.53 -3.52
N ALA A 301 -1.62 -27.45 -3.24
CA ALA A 301 -1.92 -26.55 -2.14
C ALA A 301 -3.16 -25.70 -2.45
N THR A 302 -3.97 -25.46 -1.42
CA THR A 302 -5.12 -24.56 -1.50
C THR A 302 -4.77 -23.24 -0.86
N LEU A 303 -4.98 -22.13 -1.57
CA LEU A 303 -4.81 -20.78 -1.01
C LEU A 303 -5.76 -20.59 0.18
N PHE A 304 -5.29 -19.90 1.21
CA PHE A 304 -6.03 -19.72 2.46
C PHE A 304 -7.49 -19.26 2.25
N PHE A 305 -7.70 -18.26 1.42
CA PHE A 305 -9.03 -17.74 1.15
C PHE A 305 -9.90 -18.64 0.28
N ASN A 306 -9.35 -19.71 -0.30
CA ASN A 306 -10.11 -20.74 -1.03
C ASN A 306 -10.49 -21.94 -0.16
N ILE A 307 -10.02 -22.01 1.08
CA ILE A 307 -10.44 -23.05 2.04
C ILE A 307 -11.93 -22.87 2.35
N PRO A 308 -12.79 -23.89 2.13
CA PRO A 308 -14.25 -23.73 2.29
C PRO A 308 -14.68 -23.23 3.66
N GLY A 309 -14.00 -23.66 4.73
CA GLY A 309 -14.26 -23.18 6.09
C GLY A 309 -13.92 -21.72 6.31
N VAL A 310 -12.84 -21.22 5.70
CA VAL A 310 -12.46 -19.80 5.72
C VAL A 310 -13.51 -18.96 5.00
N ARG A 311 -13.86 -19.34 3.75
CA ARG A 311 -14.90 -18.66 2.97
C ARG A 311 -16.22 -18.55 3.71
N LYS A 312 -16.64 -19.64 4.37
CA LYS A 312 -17.85 -19.63 5.20
C LYS A 312 -17.73 -18.68 6.38
N ALA A 313 -16.61 -18.69 7.08
CA ALA A 313 -16.40 -17.85 8.27
C ALA A 313 -16.44 -16.35 7.96
N ILE A 314 -15.88 -15.92 6.80
CA ILE A 314 -15.81 -14.52 6.38
C ILE A 314 -16.98 -14.10 5.47
N HIS A 315 -18.01 -14.93 5.33
CA HIS A 315 -19.17 -14.66 4.45
C HIS A 315 -18.79 -14.34 2.99
N ALA A 316 -17.73 -14.99 2.49
CA ALA A 316 -17.31 -14.83 1.11
C ALA A 316 -18.40 -15.39 0.16
N PRO A 317 -18.53 -14.85 -1.07
CA PRO A 317 -19.51 -15.32 -2.03
C PRO A 317 -19.31 -16.82 -2.35
N ALA A 318 -20.41 -17.51 -2.60
CA ALA A 318 -20.37 -18.90 -3.00
C ALA A 318 -19.57 -19.08 -4.32
N ALA A 319 -19.01 -20.30 -4.49
CA ALA A 319 -18.41 -20.71 -5.78
C ALA A 319 -19.35 -20.35 -6.98
N PRO A 320 -18.86 -20.07 -8.20
CA PRO A 320 -17.58 -20.58 -8.66
C PRO A 320 -16.37 -19.63 -8.57
N LYS A 321 -16.53 -18.37 -8.09
CA LYS A 321 -15.39 -17.47 -8.07
C LYS A 321 -14.38 -17.91 -7.01
N GLU A 322 -13.21 -18.37 -7.44
CA GLU A 322 -12.05 -18.56 -6.58
C GLU A 322 -11.42 -17.20 -6.28
N TRP A 323 -10.89 -17.08 -5.08
CA TRP A 323 -10.06 -15.95 -4.72
C TRP A 323 -8.67 -16.13 -5.34
N ALA A 324 -8.15 -15.02 -5.85
CA ALA A 324 -6.75 -14.92 -6.28
C ALA A 324 -6.17 -13.63 -5.70
N SER A 325 -4.86 -13.62 -5.49
CA SER A 325 -4.14 -12.46 -4.98
C SER A 325 -4.35 -11.22 -5.85
N CYS A 326 -4.33 -11.38 -7.16
CA CYS A 326 -4.70 -10.33 -8.11
C CYS A 326 -5.69 -10.89 -9.15
N SER A 327 -6.64 -10.08 -9.55
CA SER A 327 -7.72 -10.42 -10.50
C SER A 327 -7.86 -9.36 -11.59
N GLY A 328 -8.25 -9.77 -12.76
CA GLY A 328 -8.51 -8.85 -13.87
C GLY A 328 -9.45 -9.45 -14.92
N PRO A 329 -9.92 -8.64 -15.86
CA PRO A 329 -9.85 -7.17 -15.89
C PRO A 329 -10.78 -6.52 -14.84
N VAL A 330 -10.36 -5.36 -14.29
CA VAL A 330 -11.16 -4.55 -13.34
C VAL A 330 -11.70 -3.26 -13.98
N PHE A 331 -11.33 -3.02 -15.22
CA PHE A 331 -11.87 -1.95 -16.10
C PHE A 331 -12.39 -2.54 -17.38
N VAL A 332 -13.37 -1.86 -17.98
CA VAL A 332 -13.84 -2.19 -19.33
C VAL A 332 -12.79 -1.73 -20.36
N GLY A 333 -12.24 -2.69 -21.11
CA GLY A 333 -11.29 -2.42 -22.19
C GLY A 333 -9.82 -2.66 -21.84
N ASP A 334 -9.51 -3.46 -20.83
CA ASP A 334 -8.15 -3.89 -20.44
C ASP A 334 -7.14 -2.77 -20.17
N ASP A 335 -7.61 -1.56 -19.92
CA ASP A 335 -6.75 -0.40 -19.73
C ASP A 335 -7.09 0.27 -18.40
N ASP A 336 -6.13 0.27 -17.49
CA ASP A 336 -6.20 0.86 -16.15
C ASP A 336 -6.18 2.39 -16.15
N ARG A 337 -6.60 3.00 -17.24
CA ARG A 337 -6.44 4.40 -17.58
C ARG A 337 -6.73 5.37 -16.46
N TYR A 338 -5.72 6.12 -16.13
CA TYR A 338 -5.85 7.42 -15.48
C TYR A 338 -5.20 8.49 -16.39
N ASP A 339 -5.82 9.67 -16.43
CA ASP A 339 -5.19 10.84 -17.05
C ASP A 339 -4.22 11.44 -16.02
N PRO A 340 -2.91 11.60 -16.33
CA PRO A 340 -1.95 12.15 -15.38
C PRO A 340 -2.29 13.53 -14.85
N ALA A 341 -2.93 14.39 -15.67
CA ALA A 341 -3.33 15.72 -15.24
C ALA A 341 -4.56 15.67 -14.30
N GLU A 342 -5.49 14.75 -14.56
CA GLU A 342 -6.61 14.51 -13.65
C GLU A 342 -6.10 13.92 -12.33
N HIS A 343 -5.19 12.96 -12.38
CA HIS A 343 -4.57 12.35 -11.20
C HIS A 343 -3.85 13.42 -10.34
N GLU A 344 -3.04 14.29 -10.94
CA GLU A 344 -2.42 15.41 -10.25
C GLU A 344 -3.47 16.30 -9.56
N LYS A 345 -4.55 16.64 -10.25
CA LYS A 345 -5.64 17.44 -9.69
C LYS A 345 -6.32 16.76 -8.50
N LYS A 346 -6.51 15.42 -8.55
CA LYS A 346 -7.06 14.66 -7.41
C LYS A 346 -6.09 14.65 -6.23
N PHE A 347 -4.80 14.45 -6.49
CA PHE A 347 -3.74 14.58 -5.48
C PHE A 347 -3.74 15.96 -4.83
N GLN A 348 -3.73 17.04 -5.63
CA GLN A 348 -3.80 18.42 -5.13
C GLN A 348 -5.03 18.63 -4.25
N THR A 349 -6.21 18.20 -4.71
CA THR A 349 -7.46 18.31 -3.94
C THR A 349 -7.33 17.63 -2.58
N LEU A 350 -6.75 16.45 -2.54
CA LEU A 350 -6.57 15.69 -1.30
C LEU A 350 -5.63 16.42 -0.34
N VAL A 351 -4.45 16.84 -0.80
CA VAL A 351 -3.48 17.57 0.02
C VAL A 351 -4.07 18.90 0.52
N GLU A 352 -4.63 19.70 -0.37
CA GLU A 352 -5.10 21.07 -0.05
C GLU A 352 -6.34 21.08 0.86
N LYS A 353 -7.20 20.05 0.77
CA LYS A 353 -8.41 19.97 1.59
C LYS A 353 -8.19 19.31 2.94
N THR A 354 -7.24 18.37 3.05
CA THR A 354 -6.96 17.67 4.31
C THR A 354 -5.77 18.25 5.05
N ASN A 355 -4.80 18.83 4.35
CA ASN A 355 -3.52 19.28 4.87
C ASN A 355 -2.77 18.17 5.65
N ASN A 356 -3.00 16.91 5.29
CA ASN A 356 -2.52 15.71 6.00
C ASN A 356 -2.42 14.53 5.03
N VAL A 357 -1.45 14.57 4.12
CA VAL A 357 -1.18 13.48 3.17
C VAL A 357 0.26 13.03 3.34
N MET A 358 0.48 11.74 3.41
CA MET A 358 1.80 11.14 3.53
C MET A 358 2.01 10.06 2.49
N ILE A 359 3.23 10.02 1.95
CA ILE A 359 3.78 8.90 1.19
C ILE A 359 4.91 8.27 2.00
N GLY A 360 4.81 6.96 2.23
CA GLY A 360 5.91 6.12 2.67
C GLY A 360 6.54 5.43 1.45
N SER A 361 7.87 5.35 1.39
CA SER A 361 8.54 4.69 0.26
C SER A 361 9.65 3.77 0.72
N GLY A 362 9.54 2.49 0.35
CA GLY A 362 10.52 1.45 0.64
C GLY A 362 11.76 1.59 -0.25
N MET A 363 12.95 1.68 0.37
CA MET A 363 14.17 1.87 -0.41
C MET A 363 14.64 0.61 -1.15
N ALA A 364 14.17 -0.57 -0.75
CA ALA A 364 14.44 -1.85 -1.41
C ALA A 364 13.38 -2.25 -2.45
N ASP A 365 12.44 -1.37 -2.75
CA ASP A 365 11.46 -1.53 -3.83
C ASP A 365 12.08 -1.19 -5.19
N TYR A 366 12.04 -2.15 -6.11
CA TYR A 366 12.48 -1.93 -7.49
C TYR A 366 11.31 -1.55 -8.41
N ILE A 367 10.11 -2.05 -8.14
CA ILE A 367 8.96 -1.80 -9.04
C ILE A 367 8.55 -0.32 -9.04
N ILE A 368 8.62 0.35 -7.88
CA ILE A 368 8.44 1.81 -7.76
C ILE A 368 9.51 2.37 -6.83
N THR A 369 10.69 2.65 -7.37
CA THR A 369 11.81 3.07 -6.54
C THR A 369 11.54 4.40 -5.80
N SER A 370 12.12 4.57 -4.62
CA SER A 370 12.00 5.82 -3.86
C SER A 370 12.47 7.05 -4.65
N ASN A 371 13.45 6.88 -5.56
CA ASN A 371 13.89 7.95 -6.44
C ASN A 371 12.84 8.30 -7.50
N THR A 372 12.10 7.32 -8.02
CA THR A 372 10.97 7.56 -8.95
C THR A 372 9.90 8.38 -8.25
N THR A 373 9.51 7.98 -7.05
CA THR A 373 8.54 8.70 -6.22
C THR A 373 9.00 10.13 -5.93
N ALA A 374 10.27 10.32 -5.53
CA ALA A 374 10.83 11.64 -5.25
C ALA A 374 10.84 12.55 -6.49
N LEU A 375 11.25 12.03 -7.66
CA LEU A 375 11.20 12.76 -8.93
C LEU A 375 9.77 13.16 -9.28
N ALA A 376 8.81 12.23 -9.19
CA ALA A 376 7.42 12.52 -9.47
C ALA A 376 6.87 13.62 -8.56
N VAL A 377 7.15 13.57 -7.25
CA VAL A 377 6.76 14.60 -6.28
C VAL A 377 7.31 15.97 -6.66
N GLN A 378 8.57 16.05 -7.12
CA GLN A 378 9.16 17.32 -7.53
C GLN A 378 8.48 17.92 -8.78
N GLY A 379 7.83 17.11 -9.60
CA GLY A 379 7.03 17.56 -10.75
C GLY A 379 5.65 18.12 -10.40
N LEU A 380 5.09 17.76 -9.23
CA LEU A 380 3.71 18.09 -8.83
C LEU A 380 3.60 19.46 -8.17
N LYS A 381 2.39 20.03 -8.23
CA LYS A 381 2.05 21.29 -7.54
C LYS A 381 1.04 21.02 -6.43
N TRP A 382 1.21 21.67 -5.29
CA TRP A 382 0.23 21.75 -4.21
C TRP A 382 0.44 23.01 -3.37
N ASN A 383 -0.64 23.55 -2.80
CA ASN A 383 -0.59 24.76 -1.97
C ASN A 383 0.30 25.86 -2.57
N GLY A 384 0.12 26.12 -3.89
CA GLY A 384 0.71 27.25 -4.61
C GLY A 384 2.16 27.09 -5.07
N LYS A 385 2.86 25.96 -4.76
CA LYS A 385 4.24 25.72 -5.20
C LYS A 385 4.44 24.33 -5.80
N GLN A 386 5.41 24.20 -6.70
CA GLN A 386 5.84 22.95 -7.27
C GLN A 386 6.88 22.29 -6.37
N GLY A 387 6.74 20.99 -6.14
CA GLY A 387 7.68 20.15 -5.42
C GLY A 387 8.00 20.62 -4.00
N PHE A 388 8.85 19.91 -3.32
CA PHE A 388 9.45 20.37 -2.07
C PHE A 388 10.50 21.47 -2.33
N GLN A 389 10.57 22.43 -1.44
CA GLN A 389 11.56 23.50 -1.50
C GLN A 389 12.83 23.14 -0.73
N THR A 390 12.74 22.13 0.16
CA THR A 390 13.83 21.61 0.98
C THR A 390 13.92 20.11 0.81
N ALA A 391 15.15 19.57 0.76
CA ALA A 391 15.37 18.13 0.59
C ALA A 391 14.86 17.30 1.78
N PRO A 392 14.28 16.11 1.56
CA PRO A 392 13.95 15.14 2.60
C PRO A 392 15.21 14.58 3.25
N SER A 393 15.78 15.27 4.24
CA SER A 393 17.05 14.92 4.88
C SER A 393 16.95 14.74 6.40
N ALA A 394 15.80 15.06 7.02
CA ALA A 394 15.60 14.80 8.43
C ALA A 394 15.49 13.29 8.67
N GLU A 395 16.00 12.82 9.79
CA GLU A 395 15.93 11.41 10.14
C GLU A 395 14.49 11.00 10.49
N PHE A 396 14.00 9.92 9.86
CA PHE A 396 12.79 9.26 10.28
C PHE A 396 13.11 8.30 11.41
N VAL A 397 12.60 8.59 12.61
CA VAL A 397 12.91 7.87 13.84
C VAL A 397 11.72 7.04 14.30
N VAL A 398 11.98 5.78 14.59
CA VAL A 398 11.03 4.85 15.22
C VAL A 398 11.56 4.55 16.64
N PRO A 399 10.72 4.67 17.69
CA PRO A 399 11.19 4.41 19.05
C PRO A 399 11.60 2.95 19.26
N ILE A 400 12.69 2.73 19.98
CA ILE A 400 13.14 1.40 20.36
C ILE A 400 12.25 0.90 21.51
N ILE A 401 11.68 -0.28 21.37
CA ILE A 401 10.92 -0.92 22.44
C ILE A 401 11.89 -1.71 23.30
N ASN A 402 12.17 -1.20 24.50
CA ASN A 402 12.90 -1.94 25.53
C ASN A 402 11.95 -2.94 26.18
N ASN A 403 11.85 -4.12 25.61
CA ASN A 403 11.05 -5.20 26.14
C ASN A 403 11.98 -6.37 26.49
N THR A 404 11.89 -6.88 27.72
CA THR A 404 12.68 -8.05 28.19
C THR A 404 12.29 -9.34 27.47
N GLU A 405 11.13 -9.37 26.82
CA GLU A 405 10.74 -10.44 25.91
C GLU A 405 11.18 -10.04 24.49
N SER A 406 12.41 -10.35 24.17
CA SER A 406 13.09 -9.93 22.94
C SER A 406 12.39 -10.46 21.68
N ASN A 407 11.60 -9.61 21.07
CA ASN A 407 11.21 -9.79 19.70
C ASN A 407 12.23 -9.03 18.83
N VAL A 408 13.02 -9.76 18.05
CA VAL A 408 14.07 -9.20 17.18
C VAL A 408 13.51 -8.16 16.20
N GLU A 409 12.26 -8.32 15.75
CA GLU A 409 11.56 -7.34 14.89
C GLU A 409 11.46 -5.96 15.55
N ASN A 410 11.24 -5.92 16.87
CA ASN A 410 11.12 -4.66 17.59
C ASN A 410 12.45 -3.92 17.66
N TRP A 411 13.55 -4.64 17.71
CA TRP A 411 14.89 -4.05 17.75
C TRP A 411 15.35 -3.59 16.36
N ALA A 412 15.16 -4.44 15.35
CA ALA A 412 15.51 -4.11 13.96
C ALA A 412 14.68 -2.95 13.41
N GLY A 413 13.42 -2.84 13.85
CA GLY A 413 12.50 -1.77 13.43
C GLY A 413 12.64 -0.45 14.20
N GLY A 414 13.51 -0.36 15.21
CA GLY A 414 13.73 0.85 16.00
C GLY A 414 14.87 1.73 15.47
N SER A 415 15.04 2.94 16.06
CA SER A 415 16.04 3.94 15.69
C SER A 415 15.76 4.60 14.32
N VAL A 416 16.78 5.08 13.63
CA VAL A 416 16.66 5.76 12.33
C VAL A 416 16.27 4.76 11.23
N GLN A 417 15.06 4.88 10.72
CA GLN A 417 14.51 3.99 9.70
C GLN A 417 14.57 4.55 8.27
N GLY A 418 14.90 5.82 8.11
CA GLY A 418 14.97 6.47 6.80
C GLY A 418 15.09 7.97 6.91
N SER A 419 14.57 8.67 5.91
CA SER A 419 14.49 10.13 5.89
C SER A 419 13.03 10.59 5.80
N VAL A 420 12.76 11.80 6.28
CA VAL A 420 11.42 12.40 6.22
C VAL A 420 11.49 13.89 5.94
N HIS A 421 10.50 14.39 5.22
CA HIS A 421 10.24 15.81 5.08
C HIS A 421 8.75 16.09 4.99
N SER A 422 8.30 17.12 5.70
CA SER A 422 6.91 17.59 5.68
C SER A 422 6.87 19.05 5.26
N GLU A 423 6.09 19.36 4.24
CA GLU A 423 5.96 20.73 3.74
C GLU A 423 4.58 20.97 3.15
N ARG A 424 3.90 21.99 3.61
CA ARG A 424 2.61 22.42 3.04
C ARG A 424 1.53 21.34 3.05
N GLY A 425 1.44 20.55 4.16
CA GLY A 425 0.42 19.51 4.33
C GLY A 425 0.71 18.18 3.62
N PHE A 426 1.89 18.05 3.04
CA PHE A 426 2.35 16.82 2.42
C PHE A 426 3.67 16.35 3.06
N THR A 427 3.76 15.05 3.33
CA THR A 427 4.92 14.39 3.93
C THR A 427 5.42 13.28 3.01
N LEU A 428 6.72 13.22 2.79
CA LEU A 428 7.41 12.08 2.16
C LEU A 428 8.37 11.47 3.18
N ALA A 429 8.26 10.17 3.40
CA ALA A 429 9.16 9.41 4.26
C ALA A 429 9.72 8.19 3.53
N THR A 430 11.04 8.00 3.54
CA THR A 430 11.67 6.77 3.05
C THR A 430 11.84 5.77 4.18
N VAL A 431 11.85 4.46 3.84
CA VAL A 431 12.09 3.37 4.80
C VAL A 431 13.20 2.46 4.29
N LYS A 432 14.37 2.52 4.93
CA LYS A 432 15.66 2.02 4.41
C LYS A 432 15.71 0.51 4.15
N THR A 433 15.01 -0.30 4.92
CA THR A 433 15.04 -1.77 4.83
C THR A 433 13.72 -2.35 4.35
N SER A 434 12.85 -1.54 3.80
CA SER A 434 11.56 -1.96 3.29
C SER A 434 11.58 -2.09 1.77
N GLY A 435 10.92 -3.13 1.28
CA GLY A 435 10.45 -3.21 -0.10
C GLY A 435 9.09 -2.54 -0.27
N HIS A 436 8.38 -2.94 -1.30
CA HIS A 436 7.12 -2.38 -1.78
C HIS A 436 6.01 -2.34 -0.72
N MET A 437 5.79 -3.45 0.00
CA MET A 437 4.79 -3.58 1.05
C MET A 437 5.38 -3.09 2.38
N VAL A 438 5.43 -1.76 2.60
CA VAL A 438 6.09 -1.19 3.78
C VAL A 438 5.57 -1.74 5.10
N PRO A 439 4.24 -1.94 5.30
CA PRO A 439 3.76 -2.52 6.55
C PRO A 439 4.18 -3.99 6.76
N GLN A 440 4.49 -4.74 5.71
CA GLN A 440 4.99 -6.10 5.77
C GLN A 440 6.46 -6.15 6.16
N TYR A 441 7.29 -5.36 5.46
CA TYR A 441 8.75 -5.40 5.63
C TYR A 441 9.24 -4.58 6.82
N ALA A 442 8.56 -3.48 7.14
CA ALA A 442 8.93 -2.57 8.22
C ALA A 442 7.70 -2.17 9.08
N PRO A 443 7.01 -3.15 9.72
CA PRO A 443 5.78 -2.89 10.44
C PRO A 443 5.88 -1.82 11.53
N PRO A 444 6.98 -1.67 12.32
CA PRO A 444 7.11 -0.58 13.28
C PRO A 444 7.13 0.81 12.62
N ALA A 445 7.79 0.93 11.46
CA ALA A 445 7.85 2.19 10.72
C ALA A 445 6.48 2.57 10.15
N ALA A 446 5.77 1.63 9.54
CA ALA A 446 4.42 1.85 9.03
C ALA A 446 3.43 2.22 10.15
N PHE A 447 3.53 1.56 11.30
CA PHE A 447 2.72 1.87 12.47
C PHE A 447 2.98 3.29 12.99
N ARG A 448 4.25 3.71 13.05
CA ARG A 448 4.65 5.08 13.44
C ARG A 448 4.14 6.13 12.46
N GLN A 449 4.15 5.86 11.17
CA GLN A 449 3.60 6.74 10.15
C GLN A 449 2.08 6.89 10.29
N LEU A 450 1.36 5.80 10.59
CA LEU A 450 -0.07 5.86 10.90
C LEU A 450 -0.36 6.68 12.17
N GLU A 451 0.41 6.48 13.25
CA GLU A 451 0.27 7.30 14.47
C GLU A 451 0.39 8.79 14.16
N HIS A 452 1.36 9.16 13.33
CA HIS A 452 1.56 10.55 12.93
C HIS A 452 0.37 11.08 12.11
N MET A 453 -0.09 10.33 11.11
CA MET A 453 -1.26 10.72 10.31
C MET A 453 -2.53 10.88 11.17
N LEU A 454 -2.71 10.03 12.18
CA LEU A 454 -3.84 10.13 13.13
C LEU A 454 -3.66 11.24 14.17
N GLY A 455 -2.51 11.94 14.17
CA GLY A 455 -2.18 12.99 15.16
C GLY A 455 -1.90 12.45 16.56
N ARG A 456 -1.50 11.18 16.69
CA ARG A 456 -1.13 10.55 17.96
C ARG A 456 0.28 10.95 18.41
N VAL A 457 1.14 11.23 17.44
CA VAL A 457 2.51 11.71 17.63
C VAL A 457 2.72 12.97 16.81
N LYS A 458 3.55 13.89 17.31
CA LYS A 458 3.71 15.22 16.69
C LYS A 458 4.66 15.20 15.51
N SER A 459 5.70 14.38 15.58
CA SER A 459 6.78 14.35 14.60
C SER A 459 7.22 12.92 14.33
N LEU A 460 7.72 12.69 13.11
CA LEU A 460 8.42 11.47 12.74
C LEU A 460 9.94 11.55 12.99
N THR A 461 10.44 12.69 13.46
CA THR A 461 11.87 12.89 13.79
C THR A 461 12.18 12.64 15.25
N ASP A 462 11.15 12.41 16.09
CA ASP A 462 11.30 12.24 17.52
C ASP A 462 11.12 10.78 17.95
N ALA A 463 11.91 10.33 18.91
CA ALA A 463 11.83 9.00 19.50
C ALA A 463 10.81 8.91 20.66
N GLU A 464 9.76 9.75 20.64
CA GLU A 464 8.69 9.66 21.65
C GLU A 464 8.03 8.26 21.61
N PRO A 465 7.60 7.69 22.73
CA PRO A 465 7.01 6.36 22.79
C PRO A 465 5.82 6.20 21.85
N PHE A 466 5.53 4.97 21.46
CA PHE A 466 4.28 4.65 20.76
C PHE A 466 3.08 5.05 21.61
N SER A 467 2.02 5.53 20.96
CA SER A 467 0.78 5.99 21.63
C SER A 467 -0.04 4.85 22.25
N VAL A 468 0.31 3.61 21.96
CA VAL A 468 -0.29 2.40 22.53
C VAL A 468 0.77 1.44 23.00
N ASN A 469 0.41 0.58 23.95
CA ASN A 469 1.31 -0.49 24.38
C ASN A 469 1.47 -1.55 23.28
N ILE A 470 2.69 -1.72 22.78
CA ILE A 470 3.06 -2.74 21.80
C ILE A 470 3.56 -4.00 22.54
N SER A 471 3.03 -4.32 23.71
CA SER A 471 3.37 -5.58 24.36
C SER A 471 2.94 -6.74 23.47
N THR A 472 3.90 -7.53 23.03
CA THR A 472 3.67 -8.82 22.41
C THR A 472 3.37 -9.82 23.53
N SER A 473 2.12 -9.92 23.94
CA SER A 473 1.69 -10.99 24.86
C SER A 473 1.59 -12.35 24.13
N PHE A 474 2.49 -12.60 23.18
CA PHE A 474 2.59 -13.90 22.55
C PHE A 474 3.42 -14.80 23.47
N LYS A 475 2.77 -15.57 24.31
CA LYS A 475 3.40 -16.74 24.93
C LYS A 475 3.49 -17.81 23.87
N TRP A 476 4.71 -18.15 23.47
CA TRP A 476 4.95 -19.34 22.67
C TRP A 476 4.34 -20.55 23.39
N PRO A 477 3.56 -21.39 22.69
CA PRO A 477 2.93 -22.56 23.30
C PRO A 477 3.93 -23.72 23.50
N TYR A 478 5.14 -23.42 23.99
CA TYR A 478 6.12 -24.42 24.38
C TYR A 478 6.45 -24.30 25.86
#